data_860ccb2597a63c6cd4eec3796b33af22
#
_entry.id   860ccb2597a63c6cd4eec3796b33af22
#
_cell.length_a   1.000
_cell.length_b   1.000
_cell.length_c   1.000
_cell.angle_alpha   90.00
_cell.angle_beta   90.00
_cell.angle_gamma   90.00
#
_symmetry.space_group_name_H-M   'P 1'
#
loop_
_entity.id
_entity.type
_entity.pdbx_description
1 polymer ?
#
loop_
_entity_poly.entity_id
_entity_poly.type
_entity_poly.pdbx_seq_one_letter_code
_entity_poly.pdbx_strand_id
1 'polypeptide(L)'
;MTRKNNLPSEPTDALGFITRGNAYSRNGAYEQAIDSYTKAVELQDDLADAYFNRGVSYYELGEFQLAISDLSRAIDINPYDDNYYGRRSLAYIFADEPDLAQADQDRCEELRN
;
A
#
# COMPACT_ATOMS: atom_id res chain seq x y z
N MET A 1 -13.88 -18.40 36.70
CA MET A 1 -13.20 -17.39 36.01
C MET A 1 -13.47 -17.38 34.53
N THR A 2 -13.87 -16.32 34.07
CA THR A 2 -14.25 -16.23 32.69
C THR A 2 -13.09 -15.74 31.85
N ARG A 3 -12.86 -16.47 30.79
CA ARG A 3 -11.91 -16.05 29.83
C ARG A 3 -12.39 -14.75 29.21
N LYS A 4 -11.65 -13.70 29.31
CA LYS A 4 -12.10 -12.44 28.80
C LYS A 4 -12.46 -12.54 27.36
N ASN A 5 -11.53 -12.91 26.57
CA ASN A 5 -11.82 -13.13 25.19
C ASN A 5 -10.63 -13.78 24.57
N ASN A 6 -10.89 -14.45 23.49
CA ASN A 6 -9.87 -15.08 22.68
C ASN A 6 -9.57 -14.24 21.44
N LEU A 7 -10.20 -13.08 21.31
CA LEU A 7 -10.02 -12.22 20.16
C LEU A 7 -8.81 -11.32 20.36
N PRO A 8 -8.05 -11.07 19.32
CA PRO A 8 -6.96 -10.11 19.40
C PRO A 8 -7.50 -8.75 19.81
N SER A 9 -6.72 -8.01 20.56
CA SER A 9 -7.04 -6.63 20.88
C SER A 9 -7.02 -5.78 19.61
N GLU A 10 -7.80 -4.71 19.61
CA GLU A 10 -7.72 -3.72 18.56
C GLU A 10 -6.32 -3.13 18.52
N PRO A 11 -5.75 -2.92 17.35
CA PRO A 11 -4.48 -2.22 17.27
C PRO A 11 -4.61 -0.81 17.84
N THR A 12 -3.53 -0.34 18.44
CA THR A 12 -3.48 0.99 19.01
C THR A 12 -2.42 1.87 18.37
N ASP A 13 -1.56 1.30 17.54
CA ASP A 13 -0.51 2.05 16.87
C ASP A 13 -0.51 1.74 15.38
N ALA A 14 0.26 2.54 14.64
CA ALA A 14 0.31 2.43 13.19
C ALA A 14 0.79 1.05 12.73
N LEU A 15 1.82 0.50 13.37
CA LEU A 15 2.34 -0.82 12.96
C LEU A 15 1.31 -1.92 13.18
N GLY A 16 0.53 -1.84 14.26
CA GLY A 16 -0.55 -2.78 14.51
C GLY A 16 -1.61 -2.74 13.42
N PHE A 17 -1.98 -1.53 12.97
CA PHE A 17 -2.95 -1.40 11.89
C PHE A 17 -2.39 -1.89 10.55
N ILE A 18 -1.08 -1.67 10.29
CA ILE A 18 -0.45 -2.23 9.08
C ILE A 18 -0.51 -3.75 9.11
N THR A 19 -0.18 -4.36 10.25
CA THR A 19 -0.23 -5.82 10.41
C THR A 19 -1.65 -6.34 10.15
N ARG A 20 -2.65 -5.66 10.70
CA ARG A 20 -4.05 -6.04 10.48
C ARG A 20 -4.41 -5.91 8.99
N GLY A 21 -4.02 -4.79 8.37
CA GLY A 21 -4.26 -4.58 6.94
C GLY A 21 -3.64 -5.68 6.09
N ASN A 22 -2.40 -6.07 6.43
CA ASN A 22 -1.72 -7.14 5.70
C ASN A 22 -2.45 -8.47 5.83
N ALA A 23 -3.02 -8.76 6.99
CA ALA A 23 -3.82 -9.98 7.19
C ALA A 23 -5.06 -9.96 6.30
N TYR A 24 -5.78 -8.84 6.25
CA TYR A 24 -6.93 -8.69 5.36
C TYR A 24 -6.53 -8.83 3.90
N SER A 25 -5.42 -8.21 3.51
CA SER A 25 -4.95 -8.24 2.13
C SER A 25 -4.62 -9.67 1.68
N ARG A 26 -3.97 -10.44 2.54
CA ARG A 26 -3.65 -11.85 2.23
C ARG A 26 -4.89 -12.68 1.98
N ASN A 27 -6.02 -12.29 2.57
CA ASN A 27 -7.30 -12.99 2.39
C ASN A 27 -8.15 -12.38 1.29
N GLY A 28 -7.62 -11.40 0.55
CA GLY A 28 -8.37 -10.75 -0.52
C GLY A 28 -9.41 -9.75 -0.03
N ALA A 29 -9.42 -9.41 1.26
CA ALA A 29 -10.36 -8.46 1.83
C ALA A 29 -9.79 -7.04 1.71
N TYR A 30 -9.72 -6.54 0.49
CA TYR A 30 -9.00 -5.31 0.20
C TYR A 30 -9.66 -4.07 0.80
N GLU A 31 -10.99 -4.01 0.88
CA GLU A 31 -11.67 -2.88 1.51
C GLU A 31 -11.31 -2.77 2.98
N GLN A 32 -11.32 -3.89 3.69
CA GLN A 32 -10.93 -3.92 5.10
C GLN A 32 -9.44 -3.61 5.27
N ALA A 33 -8.61 -4.08 4.35
CA ALA A 33 -7.19 -3.75 4.37
C ALA A 33 -7.00 -2.24 4.23
N ILE A 34 -7.69 -1.61 3.29
CA ILE A 34 -7.63 -0.17 3.08
C ILE A 34 -8.03 0.59 4.34
N ASP A 35 -9.10 0.16 5.01
CA ASP A 35 -9.53 0.78 6.26
C ASP A 35 -8.41 0.72 7.31
N SER A 36 -7.77 -0.42 7.45
CA SER A 36 -6.68 -0.60 8.42
C SER A 36 -5.48 0.28 8.07
N TYR A 37 -5.07 0.29 6.80
CA TYR A 37 -3.95 1.13 6.37
C TYR A 37 -4.26 2.61 6.53
N THR A 38 -5.51 3.00 6.31
CA THR A 38 -5.95 4.38 6.49
C THR A 38 -5.76 4.82 7.95
N LYS A 39 -6.15 3.95 8.89
CA LYS A 39 -5.93 4.23 10.31
C LYS A 39 -4.44 4.34 10.63
N ALA A 40 -3.63 3.51 9.99
CA ALA A 40 -2.18 3.57 10.19
C ALA A 40 -1.61 4.92 9.76
N VAL A 41 -1.97 5.41 8.55
CA VAL A 41 -1.42 6.68 8.06
C VAL A 41 -1.99 7.88 8.82
N GLU A 42 -3.19 7.76 9.38
CA GLU A 42 -3.74 8.81 10.25
C GLU A 42 -2.97 8.93 11.54
N LEU A 43 -2.44 7.82 12.05
CA LEU A 43 -1.64 7.81 13.27
C LEU A 43 -0.19 8.20 13.02
N GLN A 44 0.34 7.83 11.85
CA GLN A 44 1.73 8.10 11.51
C GLN A 44 1.86 8.19 9.99
N ASP A 45 2.07 9.39 9.49
CA ASP A 45 1.95 9.68 8.06
C ASP A 45 3.25 9.60 7.28
N ASP A 46 4.32 9.05 7.88
CA ASP A 46 5.62 8.92 7.23
C ASP A 46 6.04 7.46 7.03
N LEU A 47 5.09 6.52 7.07
CA LEU A 47 5.37 5.10 6.87
C LEU A 47 5.10 4.74 5.41
N ALA A 48 6.17 4.62 4.64
CA ALA A 48 6.05 4.29 3.22
C ALA A 48 5.29 2.98 3.01
N ASP A 49 5.51 1.97 3.87
CA ASP A 49 4.85 0.68 3.75
C ASP A 49 3.33 0.78 3.83
N ALA A 50 2.81 1.66 4.67
CA ALA A 50 1.37 1.81 4.80
C ALA A 50 0.76 2.36 3.50
N TYR A 51 1.40 3.36 2.92
CA TYR A 51 0.95 3.90 1.63
C TYR A 51 1.11 2.88 0.51
N PHE A 52 2.25 2.20 0.46
CA PHE A 52 2.49 1.18 -0.56
C PHE A 52 1.43 0.09 -0.50
N ASN A 53 1.20 -0.46 0.69
CA ASN A 53 0.26 -1.57 0.85
C ASN A 53 -1.18 -1.13 0.56
N ARG A 54 -1.54 0.10 0.96
CA ARG A 54 -2.86 0.64 0.62
C ARG A 54 -2.99 0.85 -0.88
N GLY A 55 -1.94 1.37 -1.52
CA GLY A 55 -1.91 1.54 -2.96
C GLY A 55 -2.09 0.23 -3.71
N VAL A 56 -1.42 -0.83 -3.25
CA VAL A 56 -1.58 -2.17 -3.85
C VAL A 56 -3.02 -2.65 -3.66
N SER A 57 -3.62 -2.41 -2.50
CA SER A 57 -5.01 -2.80 -2.26
C SER A 57 -5.98 -2.04 -3.17
N TYR A 58 -5.76 -0.75 -3.37
CA TYR A 58 -6.54 0.02 -4.34
C TYR A 58 -6.38 -0.53 -5.75
N TYR A 59 -5.16 -0.88 -6.13
CA TYR A 59 -4.89 -1.47 -7.44
C TYR A 59 -5.71 -2.76 -7.64
N GLU A 60 -5.73 -3.62 -6.63
CA GLU A 60 -6.46 -4.87 -6.70
C GLU A 60 -7.97 -4.66 -6.87
N LEU A 61 -8.49 -3.55 -6.35
CA LEU A 61 -9.90 -3.18 -6.51
C LEU A 61 -10.16 -2.42 -7.82
N GLY A 62 -9.13 -2.17 -8.63
CA GLY A 62 -9.30 -1.43 -9.87
C GLY A 62 -9.35 0.09 -9.67
N GLU A 63 -9.03 0.58 -8.49
CA GLU A 63 -8.99 2.01 -8.19
C GLU A 63 -7.61 2.57 -8.51
N PHE A 64 -7.32 2.69 -9.82
CA PHE A 64 -5.96 2.95 -10.28
C PHE A 64 -5.45 4.34 -9.92
N GLN A 65 -6.30 5.36 -9.94
CA GLN A 65 -5.87 6.72 -9.58
C GLN A 65 -5.52 6.82 -8.10
N LEU A 66 -6.28 6.16 -7.22
CA LEU A 66 -5.97 6.12 -5.81
C LEU A 66 -4.70 5.32 -5.55
N ALA A 67 -4.51 4.24 -6.30
CA ALA A 67 -3.28 3.46 -6.22
C ALA A 67 -2.07 4.31 -6.60
N ILE A 68 -2.15 5.05 -7.70
CA ILE A 68 -1.08 5.94 -8.17
C ILE A 68 -0.75 6.97 -7.08
N SER A 69 -1.77 7.57 -6.47
CA SER A 69 -1.58 8.56 -5.43
C SER A 69 -0.81 7.98 -4.24
N ASP A 70 -1.22 6.81 -3.76
CA ASP A 70 -0.57 6.17 -2.62
C ASP A 70 0.85 5.72 -2.95
N LEU A 71 1.06 5.14 -4.13
CA LEU A 71 2.38 4.70 -4.55
C LEU A 71 3.33 5.88 -4.72
N SER A 72 2.81 7.00 -5.22
CA SER A 72 3.59 8.24 -5.33
C SER A 72 4.00 8.75 -3.96
N ARG A 73 3.11 8.65 -2.97
CA ARG A 73 3.44 9.04 -1.60
C ARG A 73 4.54 8.15 -1.02
N ALA A 74 4.44 6.84 -1.26
CA ALA A 74 5.47 5.91 -0.80
C ALA A 74 6.84 6.26 -1.43
N ILE A 75 6.86 6.61 -2.72
CA ILE A 75 8.07 7.01 -3.42
C ILE A 75 8.64 8.32 -2.83
N ASP A 76 7.77 9.28 -2.50
CA ASP A 76 8.22 10.53 -1.88
C ASP A 76 8.93 10.26 -0.55
N ILE A 77 8.44 9.30 0.22
CA ILE A 77 9.04 8.96 1.51
C ILE A 77 10.32 8.16 1.32
N ASN A 78 10.30 7.19 0.41
CA ASN A 78 11.46 6.33 0.15
C ASN A 78 11.61 6.12 -1.37
N PRO A 79 12.42 6.95 -2.05
CA PRO A 79 12.53 6.88 -3.51
C PRO A 79 13.46 5.78 -4.04
N TYR A 80 13.93 4.87 -3.19
CA TYR A 80 14.92 3.87 -3.58
C TYR A 80 14.39 2.45 -3.59
N ASP A 81 13.09 2.25 -3.37
CA ASP A 81 12.49 0.91 -3.40
C ASP A 81 11.95 0.64 -4.81
N ASP A 82 12.53 -0.32 -5.51
CA ASP A 82 12.14 -0.63 -6.88
C ASP A 82 10.69 -1.12 -6.98
N ASN A 83 10.17 -1.77 -5.93
CA ASN A 83 8.80 -2.27 -5.94
C ASN A 83 7.77 -1.14 -6.07
N TYR A 84 8.05 0.01 -5.49
CA TYR A 84 7.12 1.14 -5.56
C TYR A 84 6.92 1.59 -7.00
N TYR A 85 8.02 1.70 -7.74
CA TYR A 85 7.97 2.10 -9.16
C TYR A 85 7.34 1.01 -10.02
N GLY A 86 7.68 -0.25 -9.77
CA GLY A 86 7.10 -1.37 -10.51
C GLY A 86 5.59 -1.43 -10.36
N ARG A 87 5.11 -1.26 -9.15
CA ARG A 87 3.67 -1.27 -8.90
C ARG A 87 2.99 -0.05 -9.49
N ARG A 88 3.61 1.13 -9.39
CA ARG A 88 3.02 2.33 -9.98
C ARG A 88 2.97 2.22 -11.51
N SER A 89 3.99 1.63 -12.12
CA SER A 89 3.99 1.35 -13.55
C SER A 89 2.76 0.56 -13.96
N LEU A 90 2.44 -0.51 -13.22
CA LEU A 90 1.26 -1.32 -13.52
C LEU A 90 -0.03 -0.48 -13.41
N ALA A 91 -0.14 0.33 -12.39
CA ALA A 91 -1.30 1.20 -12.22
C ALA A 91 -1.41 2.21 -13.37
N TYR A 92 -0.30 2.76 -13.81
CA TYR A 92 -0.29 3.68 -14.95
C TYR A 92 -0.75 2.99 -16.23
N ILE A 93 -0.36 1.72 -16.45
CA ILE A 93 -0.81 0.98 -17.63
C ILE A 93 -2.34 0.90 -17.65
N PHE A 94 -2.96 0.54 -16.53
CA PHE A 94 -4.41 0.43 -16.45
C PHE A 94 -5.10 1.79 -16.45
N ALA A 95 -4.37 2.86 -16.10
CA ALA A 95 -4.89 4.22 -16.17
C ALA A 95 -4.67 4.85 -17.55
N ASP A 96 -4.16 4.07 -18.50
CA ASP A 96 -3.89 4.52 -19.88
C ASP A 96 -2.87 5.66 -19.94
N GLU A 97 -1.80 5.51 -19.15
CA GLU A 97 -0.68 6.46 -19.11
C GLU A 97 0.61 5.71 -19.46
N PRO A 98 0.79 5.31 -20.74
CA PRO A 98 1.92 4.42 -21.09
C PRO A 98 3.29 5.08 -20.93
N ASP A 99 3.39 6.39 -21.15
CA ASP A 99 4.69 7.07 -21.02
C ASP A 99 5.13 7.12 -19.57
N LEU A 100 4.21 7.38 -18.66
CA LEU A 100 4.50 7.39 -17.23
C LEU A 100 4.81 5.97 -16.75
N ALA A 101 4.11 4.98 -17.27
CA ALA A 101 4.38 3.58 -16.97
C ALA A 101 5.80 3.20 -17.39
N GLN A 102 6.22 3.62 -18.59
CA GLN A 102 7.55 3.30 -19.08
C GLN A 102 8.63 3.97 -18.22
N ALA A 103 8.42 5.23 -17.85
CA ALA A 103 9.37 5.94 -17.00
C ALA A 103 9.56 5.22 -15.66
N ASP A 104 8.47 4.74 -15.06
CA ASP A 104 8.55 4.00 -13.81
C ASP A 104 9.23 2.64 -14.01
N GLN A 105 8.97 1.97 -15.13
CA GLN A 105 9.63 0.71 -15.44
C GLN A 105 11.14 0.91 -15.56
N ASP A 106 11.56 1.98 -16.24
CA ASP A 106 12.97 2.30 -16.37
C ASP A 106 13.60 2.54 -15.01
N ARG A 107 12.92 3.29 -14.14
CA ARG A 107 13.43 3.57 -12.81
C ARG A 107 13.52 2.31 -11.96
N CYS A 108 12.53 1.44 -12.06
CA CYS A 108 12.52 0.15 -11.38
C CYS A 108 13.77 -0.65 -11.77
N GLU A 109 14.07 -0.72 -13.06
CA GLU A 109 15.23 -1.46 -13.57
C GLU A 109 16.55 -0.84 -13.11
N GLU A 110 16.65 0.49 -13.13
CA GLU A 110 17.84 1.18 -12.63
C GLU A 110 18.13 0.82 -11.18
N LEU A 111 17.09 0.78 -10.35
CA LEU A 111 17.26 0.50 -8.93
C LEU A 111 17.65 -0.96 -8.67
N ARG A 112 17.26 -1.87 -9.56
CA ARG A 112 17.63 -3.29 -9.45
C ARG A 112 19.07 -3.56 -9.86
N ASN A 113 19.63 -2.71 -10.70
CA ASN A 113 20.99 -2.85 -11.18
C ASN A 113 21.94 -2.08 -10.26
#